data_1cf12e82a047045af54b1854242cd31e
#
_entry.id   1cf12e82a047045af54b1854242cd31e
#
_cell.length_a   1.000
_cell.length_b   1.000
_cell.length_c   1.000
_cell.angle_alpha   90.00
_cell.angle_beta   90.00
_cell.angle_gamma   90.00
#
_symmetry.space_group_name_H-M   'P 1'
#
loop_
_entity.id
_entity.type
_entity.pdbx_description
1 polymer ?
#
loop_
_entity_poly.entity_id
_entity_poly.type
_entity_poly.pdbx_seq_one_letter_code
_entity_poly.pdbx_strand_id
1 'polypeptide(L)'
;MRSGSSASSNGAESVPTRDSVKDYFPLPKEIFSLGLSAAEIAIYAYLLFCEDRQTFKCWPSYRKIGEAVGLSPNTIRKHIRALEEHELLITEPTIVTTKDGKTRNGNLLFTIRPIHAALQQDYDRQMQKLTEDAARRKYADFIENTG
;
A
#
# COMPACT_ATOMS: atom_id res chain seq x y z
N MET A 1 17.06 -42.92 -31.76
CA MET A 1 16.99 -42.23 -31.41
C MET A 1 16.43 -41.43 -30.83
N ARG A 2 16.59 -41.11 -30.66
CA ARG A 2 16.36 -40.28 -30.19
C ARG A 2 15.56 -40.08 -29.33
N SER A 3 15.35 -40.52 -29.20
CA SER A 3 14.58 -40.46 -27.98
C SER A 3 15.21 -39.57 -26.92
N GLY A 4 16.39 -39.24 -27.10
CA GLY A 4 17.02 -38.27 -26.21
C GLY A 4 16.27 -36.95 -26.12
N SER A 5 15.55 -36.59 -27.14
CA SER A 5 14.75 -35.38 -27.11
C SER A 5 13.64 -35.42 -26.07
N SER A 6 13.05 -36.58 -25.85
CA SER A 6 12.01 -36.68 -24.82
C SER A 6 12.58 -36.46 -23.43
N ALA A 7 13.78 -36.93 -23.20
CA ALA A 7 14.44 -36.71 -21.92
C ALA A 7 14.66 -35.21 -21.67
N SER A 8 15.04 -34.45 -22.69
CA SER A 8 15.20 -33.01 -22.52
C SER A 8 13.90 -32.29 -22.25
N SER A 9 12.79 -32.75 -22.79
CA SER A 9 11.51 -32.14 -22.47
C SER A 9 11.11 -32.44 -21.01
N ASN A 10 11.50 -33.58 -20.49
CA ASN A 10 11.28 -33.89 -19.09
C ASN A 10 12.06 -32.95 -18.18
N GLY A 11 13.26 -32.58 -18.58
CA GLY A 11 14.04 -31.61 -17.85
C GLY A 11 13.34 -30.26 -17.78
N ALA A 12 12.74 -29.81 -18.89
CA ALA A 12 11.98 -28.58 -18.91
C ALA A 12 10.76 -28.65 -18.00
N GLU A 13 10.10 -29.80 -17.91
CA GLU A 13 8.94 -30.00 -17.05
C GLU A 13 9.27 -29.89 -15.57
N SER A 14 10.50 -30.22 -15.18
CA SER A 14 10.89 -30.16 -13.76
C SER A 14 11.11 -28.73 -13.25
N VAL A 15 11.21 -27.74 -14.12
CA VAL A 15 11.42 -26.34 -13.72
C VAL A 15 10.09 -25.61 -13.74
N PRO A 16 9.61 -25.13 -12.57
CA PRO A 16 8.36 -24.38 -12.54
C PRO A 16 8.48 -23.09 -13.36
N THR A 17 7.44 -22.75 -14.08
CA THR A 17 7.35 -21.51 -14.83
C THR A 17 6.33 -20.59 -14.21
N ARG A 18 6.49 -19.30 -14.40
CA ARG A 18 5.59 -18.27 -13.89
C ARG A 18 4.81 -17.64 -15.02
N ASP A 19 3.52 -17.41 -14.78
CA ASP A 19 2.66 -16.68 -15.68
C ASP A 19 2.53 -15.25 -15.16
N SER A 20 3.14 -14.28 -15.84
CA SER A 20 3.17 -12.89 -15.40
C SER A 20 1.80 -12.23 -15.38
N VAL A 21 0.80 -12.79 -16.05
CA VAL A 21 -0.56 -12.26 -16.02
C VAL A 21 -1.40 -12.91 -14.92
N LYS A 22 -1.26 -14.21 -14.75
CA LYS A 22 -2.09 -15.02 -13.87
C LYS A 22 -1.56 -15.07 -12.43
N ASP A 23 -0.25 -15.16 -12.28
CA ASP A 23 0.40 -15.41 -10.99
C ASP A 23 0.82 -14.14 -10.26
N TYR A 24 0.54 -12.97 -10.79
CA TYR A 24 1.02 -11.70 -10.25
C TYR A 24 -0.07 -10.66 -10.21
N PHE A 25 0.11 -9.70 -9.31
CA PHE A 25 -0.64 -8.45 -9.33
C PHE A 25 0.36 -7.28 -9.31
N PRO A 26 0.02 -6.13 -9.89
CA PRO A 26 0.96 -5.01 -9.93
C PRO A 26 1.07 -4.31 -8.58
N LEU A 27 2.30 -4.11 -8.12
CA LEU A 27 2.61 -3.27 -6.97
C LEU A 27 3.53 -2.15 -7.48
N PRO A 28 3.16 -0.87 -7.26
CA PRO A 28 4.01 0.22 -7.71
C PRO A 28 5.39 0.15 -7.07
N LYS A 29 6.42 0.21 -7.87
CA LYS A 29 7.80 0.14 -7.37
C LYS A 29 8.17 1.34 -6.51
N GLU A 30 7.50 2.46 -6.70
CA GLU A 30 7.70 3.70 -5.95
C GLU A 30 7.27 3.58 -4.48
N ILE A 31 6.56 2.50 -4.12
CA ILE A 31 6.14 2.27 -2.74
C ILE A 31 7.32 2.26 -1.77
N PHE A 32 8.50 1.88 -2.24
CA PHE A 32 9.69 1.81 -1.41
C PHE A 32 10.35 3.18 -1.16
N SER A 33 9.94 4.21 -1.87
CA SER A 33 10.51 5.55 -1.71
C SER A 33 9.71 6.45 -0.77
N LEU A 34 8.60 5.98 -0.22
CA LEU A 34 7.71 6.78 0.63
C LEU A 34 8.03 6.70 2.13
N GLY A 35 9.03 5.93 2.52
CA GLY A 35 9.37 5.77 3.93
C GLY A 35 8.37 4.98 4.75
N LEU A 36 7.60 4.10 4.12
CA LEU A 36 6.63 3.27 4.80
C LEU A 36 7.31 2.14 5.56
N SER A 37 6.71 1.69 6.65
CA SER A 37 7.16 0.51 7.36
C SER A 37 6.85 -0.76 6.55
N ALA A 38 7.51 -1.85 6.90
CA ALA A 38 7.25 -3.14 6.27
C ALA A 38 5.78 -3.55 6.41
N ALA A 39 5.18 -3.30 7.58
CA ALA A 39 3.78 -3.60 7.83
C ALA A 39 2.86 -2.79 6.91
N GLU A 40 3.14 -1.51 6.74
CA GLU A 40 2.37 -0.63 5.86
C GLU A 40 2.44 -1.08 4.41
N ILE A 41 3.63 -1.45 3.95
CA ILE A 41 3.82 -1.97 2.59
C ILE A 41 3.05 -3.28 2.41
N ALA A 42 3.12 -4.19 3.38
CA ALA A 42 2.41 -5.47 3.31
C ALA A 42 0.90 -5.27 3.25
N ILE A 43 0.35 -4.38 4.07
CA ILE A 43 -1.08 -4.07 4.09
C ILE A 43 -1.51 -3.44 2.76
N TYR A 44 -0.76 -2.48 2.28
CA TYR A 44 -1.04 -1.83 0.99
C TYR A 44 -1.02 -2.86 -0.15
N ALA A 45 -0.05 -3.74 -0.17
CA ALA A 45 0.05 -4.81 -1.17
C ALA A 45 -1.17 -5.75 -1.09
N TYR A 46 -1.59 -6.11 0.11
CA TYR A 46 -2.77 -6.98 0.26
C TYR A 46 -4.05 -6.31 -0.22
N LEU A 47 -4.21 -5.00 0.05
CA LEU A 47 -5.36 -4.25 -0.45
C LEU A 47 -5.35 -4.16 -1.98
N LEU A 48 -4.19 -3.97 -2.60
CA LEU A 48 -4.06 -4.03 -4.05
C LEU A 48 -4.43 -5.40 -4.61
N PHE A 49 -4.07 -6.46 -3.89
CA PHE A 49 -4.47 -7.81 -4.26
C PHE A 49 -5.99 -7.99 -4.21
N CYS A 50 -6.66 -7.37 -3.23
CA CYS A 50 -8.10 -7.51 -3.02
C CYS A 50 -8.93 -6.57 -3.90
N GLU A 51 -8.37 -5.50 -4.44
CA GLU A 51 -9.16 -4.48 -5.11
C GLU A 51 -9.80 -4.95 -6.41
N ASP A 52 -10.97 -4.40 -6.68
CA ASP A 52 -11.58 -4.51 -8.00
C ASP A 52 -10.82 -3.57 -8.95
N ARG A 53 -10.35 -4.12 -10.06
CA ARG A 53 -9.53 -3.39 -11.04
C ARG A 53 -10.26 -2.26 -11.75
N GLN A 54 -11.57 -2.29 -11.75
CA GLN A 54 -12.38 -1.25 -12.39
C GLN A 54 -12.72 -0.11 -11.44
N THR A 55 -13.00 -0.44 -10.18
CA THR A 55 -13.44 0.55 -9.19
C THR A 55 -12.32 0.98 -8.23
N PHE A 56 -11.23 0.20 -8.15
CA PHE A 56 -10.12 0.39 -7.21
C PHE A 56 -10.55 0.31 -5.75
N LYS A 57 -11.60 -0.46 -5.48
CA LYS A 57 -12.22 -0.57 -4.15
C LYS A 57 -12.21 -2.01 -3.65
N CYS A 58 -12.16 -2.16 -2.34
CA CYS A 58 -12.28 -3.47 -1.68
C CYS A 58 -12.82 -3.31 -0.26
N TRP A 59 -13.32 -4.42 0.32
CA TRP A 59 -13.96 -4.41 1.64
C TRP A 59 -13.44 -5.49 2.59
N PRO A 60 -12.16 -5.83 2.64
CA PRO A 60 -11.71 -6.83 3.60
C PRO A 60 -11.85 -6.33 5.04
N SER A 61 -12.19 -7.24 5.96
CA SER A 61 -12.22 -6.90 7.38
C SER A 61 -10.78 -6.73 7.91
N TYR A 62 -10.63 -6.01 9.01
CA TYR A 62 -9.32 -5.90 9.67
C TYR A 62 -8.79 -7.28 10.07
N ARG A 63 -9.68 -8.18 10.47
CA ARG A 63 -9.30 -9.56 10.79
C ARG A 63 -8.72 -10.27 9.57
N LYS A 64 -9.37 -10.13 8.42
CA LYS A 64 -8.93 -10.77 7.18
C LYS A 64 -7.58 -10.21 6.72
N ILE A 65 -7.41 -8.90 6.79
CA ILE A 65 -6.13 -8.27 6.49
C ILE A 65 -5.07 -8.80 7.45
N GLY A 66 -5.37 -8.84 8.74
CA GLY A 66 -4.45 -9.31 9.76
C GLY A 66 -4.03 -10.75 9.57
N GLU A 67 -4.95 -11.63 9.18
CA GLU A 67 -4.63 -13.03 8.87
C GLU A 67 -3.67 -13.13 7.68
N ALA A 68 -3.86 -12.28 6.68
CA ALA A 68 -3.02 -12.29 5.49
C ALA A 68 -1.59 -11.81 5.74
N VAL A 69 -1.43 -10.77 6.58
CA VAL A 69 -0.13 -10.14 6.81
C VAL A 69 0.49 -10.47 8.17
N GLY A 70 -0.20 -11.28 9.00
CA GLY A 70 0.34 -11.74 10.27
C GLY A 70 0.29 -10.71 11.39
N LEU A 71 -0.72 -9.84 11.42
CA LEU A 71 -0.86 -8.78 12.42
C LEU A 71 -2.24 -8.82 13.06
N SER A 72 -2.34 -8.28 14.30
CA SER A 72 -3.61 -8.18 14.99
C SER A 72 -4.51 -7.10 14.36
N PRO A 73 -5.85 -7.19 14.51
CA PRO A 73 -6.74 -6.15 13.99
C PRO A 73 -6.45 -4.75 14.50
N ASN A 74 -6.05 -4.60 15.76
CA ASN A 74 -5.69 -3.29 16.31
C ASN A 74 -4.45 -2.70 15.65
N THR A 75 -3.47 -3.55 15.36
CA THR A 75 -2.26 -3.14 14.63
C THR A 75 -2.61 -2.75 13.20
N ILE A 76 -3.51 -3.50 12.54
CA ILE A 76 -3.98 -3.16 11.21
C ILE A 76 -4.62 -1.78 11.19
N ARG A 77 -5.50 -1.50 12.17
CA ARG A 77 -6.15 -0.18 12.26
C ARG A 77 -5.14 0.96 12.32
N LYS A 78 -4.09 0.80 13.11
CA LYS A 78 -3.03 1.79 13.24
C LYS A 78 -2.34 2.05 11.90
N HIS A 79 -1.98 1.00 11.19
CA HIS A 79 -1.28 1.13 9.91
C HIS A 79 -2.19 1.62 8.78
N ILE A 80 -3.48 1.32 8.84
CA ILE A 80 -4.44 1.88 7.88
C ILE A 80 -4.48 3.41 8.01
N ARG A 81 -4.48 3.93 9.23
CA ARG A 81 -4.42 5.38 9.44
C ARG A 81 -3.14 5.98 8.88
N ALA A 82 -2.01 5.31 9.06
CA ALA A 82 -0.75 5.76 8.49
C ALA A 82 -0.79 5.80 6.96
N LEU A 83 -1.39 4.80 6.33
CA LEU A 83 -1.56 4.76 4.88
C LEU A 83 -2.48 5.88 4.37
N GLU A 84 -3.52 6.22 5.13
CA GLU A 84 -4.37 7.37 4.82
C GLU A 84 -3.60 8.68 4.90
N GLU A 85 -2.76 8.83 5.92
CA GLU A 85 -1.92 10.02 6.10
C GLU A 85 -0.91 10.18 4.95
N HIS A 86 -0.47 9.07 4.38
CA HIS A 86 0.41 9.08 3.19
C HIS A 86 -0.34 9.27 1.87
N GLU A 87 -1.65 9.51 1.92
CA GLU A 87 -2.47 9.70 0.72
C GLU A 87 -2.55 8.47 -0.19
N LEU A 88 -2.36 7.27 0.38
CA LEU A 88 -2.39 6.02 -0.37
C LEU A 88 -3.76 5.36 -0.39
N LEU A 89 -4.60 5.63 0.59
CA LEU A 89 -5.98 5.13 0.60
C LEU A 89 -6.96 6.13 1.20
N ILE A 90 -8.22 5.88 0.87
CA ILE A 90 -9.37 6.52 1.51
C ILE A 90 -10.21 5.40 2.10
N THR A 91 -10.67 5.57 3.34
CA THR A 91 -11.59 4.64 3.98
C THR A 91 -12.94 5.29 4.20
N GLU A 92 -14.00 4.51 3.98
CA GLU A 92 -15.36 4.97 4.17
C GLU A 92 -16.14 3.92 4.95
N PRO A 93 -16.96 4.33 5.94
CA PRO A 93 -17.81 3.39 6.66
C PRO A 93 -18.88 2.83 5.73
N THR A 94 -19.27 1.58 5.98
CA THR A 94 -20.38 0.95 5.27
C THR A 94 -21.46 0.57 6.28
N ILE A 95 -22.70 0.47 5.81
CA ILE A 95 -23.84 0.07 6.60
C ILE A 95 -24.45 -1.17 5.98
N VAL A 96 -24.69 -2.18 6.81
CA VAL A 96 -25.30 -3.44 6.39
C VAL A 96 -26.68 -3.54 7.02
N THR A 97 -27.69 -3.87 6.21
CA THR A 97 -29.06 -4.14 6.70
C THR A 97 -29.20 -5.64 6.95
N THR A 98 -29.55 -6.02 8.16
CA THR A 98 -29.79 -7.40 8.53
C THR A 98 -31.19 -7.86 8.08
N LYS A 99 -31.42 -9.19 8.12
CA LYS A 99 -32.72 -9.78 7.68
C LYS A 99 -33.91 -9.26 8.48
N ASP A 100 -33.71 -8.85 9.72
CA ASP A 100 -34.74 -8.29 10.60
C ASP A 100 -34.92 -6.78 10.46
N GLY A 101 -34.31 -6.19 9.42
CA GLY A 101 -34.48 -4.77 9.11
C GLY A 101 -33.62 -3.82 9.93
N LYS A 102 -32.76 -4.35 10.80
CA LYS A 102 -31.85 -3.53 11.58
C LYS A 102 -30.60 -3.20 10.76
N THR A 103 -30.01 -2.04 11.03
CA THR A 103 -28.78 -1.63 10.38
C THR A 103 -27.62 -1.75 11.37
N ARG A 104 -26.44 -2.08 10.85
CA ARG A 104 -25.20 -2.10 11.64
C ARG A 104 -24.04 -1.72 10.74
N ASN A 105 -22.91 -1.37 11.37
CA ASN A 105 -21.70 -1.07 10.62
C ASN A 105 -21.16 -2.33 9.96
N GLY A 106 -20.85 -2.22 8.69
CA GLY A 106 -20.13 -3.25 7.94
C GLY A 106 -18.63 -3.02 7.96
N ASN A 107 -17.91 -3.76 7.12
CA ASN A 107 -16.48 -3.53 6.93
C ASN A 107 -16.25 -2.17 6.28
N LEU A 108 -15.09 -1.59 6.51
CA LEU A 108 -14.71 -0.36 5.82
C LEU A 108 -14.54 -0.62 4.33
N LEU A 109 -14.96 0.37 3.55
CA LEU A 109 -14.66 0.41 2.12
C LEU A 109 -13.32 1.10 1.94
N PHE A 110 -12.38 0.40 1.33
CA PHE A 110 -11.05 0.94 1.02
C PHE A 110 -11.00 1.33 -0.46
N THR A 111 -10.67 2.57 -0.73
CA THR A 111 -10.37 3.02 -2.09
C THR A 111 -8.88 3.27 -2.17
N ILE A 112 -8.20 2.60 -3.08
CA ILE A 112 -6.76 2.75 -3.24
C ILE A 112 -6.52 3.92 -4.19
N ARG A 113 -5.71 4.87 -3.74
CA ARG A 113 -5.43 6.08 -4.50
C ARG A 113 -4.20 5.85 -5.39
N PRO A 114 -4.10 6.56 -6.52
CA PRO A 114 -2.88 6.52 -7.32
C PRO A 114 -1.67 6.93 -6.50
N ILE A 115 -0.57 6.21 -6.64
CA ILE A 115 0.65 6.48 -5.87
C ILE A 115 1.21 7.87 -6.13
N HIS A 116 0.87 8.49 -7.24
CA HIS A 116 1.30 9.86 -7.57
C HIS A 116 0.89 10.88 -6.52
N ALA A 117 -0.28 10.72 -5.91
CA ALA A 117 -0.75 11.61 -4.86
C ALA A 117 0.17 11.56 -3.63
N ALA A 118 0.57 10.35 -3.24
CA ALA A 118 1.49 10.15 -2.11
C ALA A 118 2.89 10.69 -2.43
N LEU A 119 3.37 10.46 -3.65
CA LEU A 119 4.68 10.95 -4.08
C LEU A 119 4.71 12.48 -4.11
N GLN A 120 3.65 13.11 -4.59
CA GLN A 120 3.57 14.56 -4.62
C GLN A 120 3.56 15.15 -3.21
N GLN A 121 2.78 14.55 -2.31
CA GLN A 121 2.73 14.99 -0.93
C GLN A 121 4.09 14.87 -0.24
N ASP A 122 4.77 13.74 -0.46
CA ASP A 122 6.09 13.51 0.10
C ASP A 122 7.11 14.53 -0.42
N TYR A 123 7.07 14.80 -1.72
CA TYR A 123 7.93 15.82 -2.34
C TYR A 123 7.66 17.19 -1.73
N ASP A 124 6.40 17.58 -1.60
CA ASP A 124 6.02 18.88 -1.04
C ASP A 124 6.50 19.02 0.41
N ARG A 125 6.40 17.97 1.21
CA ARG A 125 6.91 17.95 2.58
C ARG A 125 8.42 18.17 2.62
N GLN A 126 9.15 17.49 1.76
CA GLN A 126 10.60 17.61 1.69
C GLN A 126 11.01 19.02 1.27
N MET A 127 10.34 19.60 0.29
CA MET A 127 10.62 20.96 -0.18
C MET A 127 10.28 22.00 0.89
N GLN A 128 9.18 21.82 1.60
CA GLN A 128 8.80 22.71 2.70
C GLN A 128 9.86 22.67 3.81
N LYS A 129 10.31 21.48 4.18
CA LYS A 129 11.34 21.30 5.20
C LYS A 129 12.64 22.00 4.81
N LEU A 130 13.06 21.84 3.56
CA LEU A 130 14.27 22.50 3.05
C LEU A 130 14.13 24.04 3.09
N THR A 131 12.97 24.55 2.75
CA THR A 131 12.69 26.00 2.78
C THR A 131 12.73 26.52 4.21
N GLU A 132 12.12 25.80 5.15
CA GLU A 132 12.14 26.19 6.57
C GLU A 132 13.56 26.15 7.15
N ASP A 133 14.33 25.13 6.82
CA ASP A 133 15.71 25.01 7.28
C ASP A 133 16.57 26.14 6.72
N ALA A 134 16.39 26.51 5.45
CA ALA A 134 17.09 27.62 4.83
C ALA A 134 16.73 28.95 5.51
N ALA A 135 15.46 29.17 5.84
CA ALA A 135 15.00 30.37 6.54
C ALA A 135 15.62 30.46 7.95
N ARG A 136 15.66 29.33 8.66
CA ARG A 136 16.30 29.29 10.00
C ARG A 136 17.77 29.61 9.94
N ARG A 137 18.50 29.12 8.94
CA ARG A 137 19.92 29.44 8.77
C ARG A 137 20.15 30.93 8.52
N LYS A 138 19.35 31.51 7.63
CA LYS A 138 19.44 32.96 7.37
C LYS A 138 19.20 33.79 8.63
N TYR A 139 18.20 33.39 9.42
CA TYR A 139 17.89 34.08 10.67
C TYR A 139 19.00 33.95 11.68
N ALA A 140 19.57 32.77 11.84
CA ALA A 140 20.69 32.54 12.74
C ALA A 140 21.92 33.36 12.32
N ASP A 141 22.23 33.39 11.03
CA ASP A 141 23.35 34.19 10.50
C ASP A 141 23.11 35.69 10.74
N PHE A 142 21.87 36.12 10.55
CA PHE A 142 21.52 37.54 10.83
C PHE A 142 21.76 37.91 12.30
N ILE A 143 21.33 37.05 13.22
CA ILE A 143 21.54 37.26 14.65
C ILE A 143 23.03 37.30 14.99
N GLU A 144 23.84 36.39 14.46
CA GLU A 144 25.28 36.38 14.71
C GLU A 144 25.95 37.66 14.20
N ASN A 145 25.54 38.12 13.04
CA ASN A 145 26.16 39.29 12.43
C ASN A 145 25.71 40.62 13.08
N THR A 146 24.60 40.64 13.78
CA THR A 146 24.07 41.82 14.44
C THR A 146 24.41 41.90 15.93
N GLY A 147 24.85 40.77 16.46
CA GLY A 147 25.31 40.69 17.86
C GLY A 147 26.79 40.95 17.94
#